data_56e93e23985b3ca5f83c99fd90d4418f
#
_entry.id   56e93e23985b3ca5f83c99fd90d4418f
#
_cell.length_a   1.000
_cell.length_b   1.000
_cell.length_c   1.000
_cell.angle_alpha   90.00
_cell.angle_beta   90.00
_cell.angle_gamma   90.00
#
_symmetry.space_group_name_H-M   'P 1'
#
loop_
_entity.id
_entity.type
_entity.pdbx_description
1 polymer ?
#
loop_
_entity_poly.entity_id
_entity_poly.type
_entity_poly.pdbx_seq_one_letter_code
_entity_poly.pdbx_strand_id
1 'polypeptide(L)'
;MDWERNLKIVKTGSFSLDPGAYFGIVPRGIWQKSFNELESRRIRLSLTTAVINNSGRAYVIDTGISGHFDEKLSRIYEVSSLGNAASLIGEAIEPGSETLVVCSHLHFDHSGNCAEIVRSQHASRGAIVQEIEWRASKKLNEFTRGSYVTESGGLSRRSIFTVRGTTRVGDLSLIFTGGHSPGHQVVAFRPGHGEILYLGDLMPSRFHAKPAYITAIDVEPLVSVKMKRLLLKRAIRNGSLCIFNHDDANPAGFVRGDPDRPVIETVI
;
A
#
# COMPACT_ATOMS: atom_id res chain seq x y z
N MET A 1 21.33 7.43 -5.92
CA MET A 1 20.81 7.58 -4.51
C MET A 1 20.83 6.23 -3.85
N ASP A 2 21.07 6.15 -2.52
CA ASP A 2 21.27 4.84 -1.86
C ASP A 2 20.02 3.95 -1.79
N TRP A 3 18.84 4.46 -2.09
CA TRP A 3 17.60 3.68 -2.04
C TRP A 3 17.53 2.57 -3.10
N GLU A 4 18.18 2.72 -4.26
CA GLU A 4 18.20 1.72 -5.36
C GLU A 4 18.77 0.37 -4.92
N ARG A 5 19.71 0.38 -3.98
CA ARG A 5 20.32 -0.82 -3.43
C ARG A 5 19.40 -1.58 -2.48
N ASN A 6 18.55 -0.86 -1.76
CA ASN A 6 17.72 -1.42 -0.70
C ASN A 6 16.30 -1.74 -1.16
N LEU A 7 15.76 -0.99 -2.14
CA LEU A 7 14.37 -1.07 -2.55
C LEU A 7 14.20 -1.88 -3.83
N LYS A 8 13.27 -2.84 -3.79
CA LYS A 8 12.70 -3.49 -4.97
C LYS A 8 11.20 -3.20 -5.01
N ILE A 9 10.71 -2.71 -6.14
CA ILE A 9 9.28 -2.52 -6.40
C ILE A 9 8.81 -3.71 -7.23
N VAL A 10 7.90 -4.51 -6.67
CA VAL A 10 7.40 -5.75 -7.26
C VAL A 10 5.94 -5.55 -7.65
N LYS A 11 5.65 -5.65 -8.93
CA LYS A 11 4.28 -5.66 -9.43
C LYS A 11 3.78 -7.11 -9.45
N THR A 12 2.75 -7.42 -8.65
CA THR A 12 2.21 -8.78 -8.51
C THR A 12 0.97 -9.02 -9.38
N GLY A 13 0.36 -7.95 -9.88
CA GLY A 13 -0.83 -8.04 -10.71
C GLY A 13 -1.54 -6.69 -10.85
N SER A 14 -2.81 -6.77 -11.17
CA SER A 14 -3.72 -5.62 -11.24
C SER A 14 -5.15 -6.03 -10.95
N PHE A 15 -5.99 -5.06 -10.65
CA PHE A 15 -7.44 -5.22 -10.53
C PHE A 15 -8.14 -3.94 -10.98
N SER A 16 -9.46 -3.97 -11.13
CA SER A 16 -10.23 -2.84 -11.61
C SER A 16 -11.28 -2.40 -10.61
N LEU A 17 -11.42 -1.08 -10.42
CA LEU A 17 -12.46 -0.45 -9.61
C LEU A 17 -13.34 0.47 -10.44
N ASP A 18 -14.54 0.74 -9.90
CA ASP A 18 -15.35 1.85 -10.39
C ASP A 18 -14.62 3.18 -10.17
N PRO A 19 -14.60 4.08 -11.17
CA PRO A 19 -13.97 5.39 -11.03
C PRO A 19 -14.48 6.21 -9.85
N GLY A 20 -15.78 6.09 -9.53
CA GLY A 20 -16.36 6.78 -8.37
C GLY A 20 -15.78 6.30 -7.05
N ALA A 21 -15.51 5.00 -6.91
CA ALA A 21 -14.86 4.46 -5.72
C ALA A 21 -13.44 4.98 -5.58
N TYR A 22 -12.69 5.06 -6.68
CA TYR A 22 -11.27 5.44 -6.66
C TYR A 22 -11.03 6.95 -6.58
N PHE A 23 -11.81 7.76 -7.32
CA PHE A 23 -11.64 9.22 -7.36
C PHE A 23 -12.51 9.99 -6.38
N GLY A 24 -13.45 9.31 -5.71
CA GLY A 24 -14.30 9.92 -4.70
C GLY A 24 -15.07 11.12 -5.25
N ILE A 25 -14.94 12.26 -4.57
CA ILE A 25 -15.62 13.52 -4.92
C ILE A 25 -14.98 14.29 -6.07
N VAL A 26 -13.85 13.82 -6.64
CA VAL A 26 -13.16 14.55 -7.73
C VAL A 26 -14.00 14.50 -9.00
N PRO A 27 -14.36 15.65 -9.61
CA PRO A 27 -15.17 15.67 -10.80
C PRO A 27 -14.55 14.90 -11.97
N ARG A 28 -15.38 14.16 -12.73
CA ARG A 28 -14.95 13.34 -13.87
C ARG A 28 -14.08 14.12 -14.86
N GLY A 29 -14.44 15.35 -15.21
CA GLY A 29 -13.68 16.19 -16.15
C GLY A 29 -12.26 16.55 -15.68
N ILE A 30 -11.94 16.32 -14.40
CA ILE A 30 -10.60 16.51 -13.83
C ILE A 30 -9.78 15.22 -13.93
N TRP A 31 -10.26 14.10 -13.34
CA TRP A 31 -9.49 12.87 -13.31
C TRP A 31 -9.36 12.21 -14.67
N GLN A 32 -10.35 12.35 -15.56
CA GLN A 32 -10.35 11.77 -16.90
C GLN A 32 -9.18 12.27 -17.77
N LYS A 33 -8.66 13.47 -17.51
CA LYS A 33 -7.49 14.02 -18.21
C LYS A 33 -6.18 13.31 -17.85
N SER A 34 -6.14 12.66 -16.70
CA SER A 34 -4.95 11.97 -16.17
C SER A 34 -4.96 10.47 -16.44
N PHE A 35 -6.11 9.93 -16.84
CA PHE A 35 -6.31 8.51 -17.10
C PHE A 35 -6.93 8.38 -18.50
N ASN A 36 -6.17 7.83 -19.44
CA ASN A 36 -6.57 7.71 -20.86
C ASN A 36 -7.69 6.67 -21.12
N GLU A 37 -8.32 6.14 -20.11
CA GLU A 37 -9.36 5.12 -20.21
C GLU A 37 -10.74 5.76 -20.45
N LEU A 38 -10.86 6.51 -21.54
CA LEU A 38 -12.09 7.22 -21.93
C LEU A 38 -13.29 6.29 -22.20
N GLU A 39 -13.02 5.05 -22.59
CA GLU A 39 -14.03 4.04 -22.96
C GLU A 39 -14.27 2.99 -21.87
N SER A 40 -13.36 2.82 -20.94
CA SER A 40 -13.52 1.86 -19.84
C SER A 40 -14.49 2.37 -18.79
N ARG A 41 -15.39 1.51 -18.36
CA ARG A 41 -16.26 1.76 -17.19
C ARG A 41 -15.53 1.61 -15.87
N ARG A 42 -14.27 1.17 -15.89
CA ARG A 42 -13.46 0.86 -14.71
C ARG A 42 -12.07 1.44 -14.83
N ILE A 43 -11.44 1.67 -13.71
CA ILE A 43 -10.03 2.08 -13.62
C ILE A 43 -9.20 0.87 -13.21
N ARG A 44 -8.19 0.58 -14.00
CA ARG A 44 -7.21 -0.46 -13.70
C ARG A 44 -6.18 0.06 -12.71
N LEU A 45 -5.94 -0.69 -11.65
CA LEU A 45 -5.04 -0.39 -10.56
C LEU A 45 -3.95 -1.46 -10.48
N SER A 46 -2.69 -1.08 -10.32
CA SER A 46 -1.63 -2.05 -10.10
C SER A 46 -1.66 -2.58 -8.65
N LEU A 47 -1.13 -3.77 -8.46
CA LEU A 47 -0.85 -4.36 -7.16
C LEU A 47 0.66 -4.32 -6.96
N THR A 48 1.13 -3.35 -6.20
CA THR A 48 2.54 -3.08 -6.00
C THR A 48 2.97 -3.35 -4.56
N THR A 49 3.93 -4.24 -4.42
CA THR A 49 4.63 -4.55 -3.16
C THR A 49 5.97 -3.84 -3.15
N ALA A 50 6.37 -3.29 -2.03
CA ALA A 50 7.74 -2.82 -1.83
C ALA A 50 8.51 -3.84 -0.97
N VAL A 51 9.68 -4.27 -1.44
CA VAL A 51 10.62 -5.10 -0.67
C VAL A 51 11.83 -4.25 -0.34
N ILE A 52 12.10 -4.10 0.95
CA ILE A 52 13.26 -3.36 1.44
C ILE A 52 14.24 -4.34 2.05
N ASN A 53 15.41 -4.49 1.42
CA ASN A 53 16.50 -5.31 1.92
C ASN A 53 17.51 -4.42 2.66
N ASN A 54 17.82 -4.74 3.89
CA ASN A 54 18.79 -3.99 4.69
C ASN A 54 19.49 -4.86 5.74
N SER A 55 20.80 -5.01 5.61
CA SER A 55 21.65 -5.66 6.64
C SER A 55 21.13 -7.02 7.10
N GLY A 56 20.82 -7.93 6.16
CA GLY A 56 20.32 -9.27 6.43
C GLY A 56 18.86 -9.34 6.88
N ARG A 57 18.10 -8.26 6.68
CA ARG A 57 16.66 -8.19 6.89
C ARG A 57 15.95 -7.81 5.61
N ALA A 58 14.80 -8.42 5.37
CA ALA A 58 13.90 -8.07 4.29
C ALA A 58 12.53 -7.67 4.87
N TYR A 59 12.07 -6.49 4.51
CA TYR A 59 10.74 -5.99 4.87
C TYR A 59 9.86 -6.01 3.64
N VAL A 60 8.83 -6.84 3.66
CA VAL A 60 7.83 -6.93 2.58
C VAL A 60 6.64 -6.06 2.96
N ILE A 61 6.42 -4.98 2.23
CA ILE A 61 5.35 -4.02 2.52
C ILE A 61 4.21 -4.25 1.56
N ASP A 62 3.08 -4.68 2.09
CA ASP A 62 1.90 -5.19 1.41
C ASP A 62 2.19 -6.41 0.51
N THR A 63 1.15 -7.13 0.08
CA THR A 63 1.33 -8.44 -0.56
C THR A 63 0.37 -8.72 -1.73
N GLY A 64 -0.41 -7.74 -2.13
CA GLY A 64 -1.38 -7.87 -3.21
C GLY A 64 -2.57 -8.78 -2.89
N ILE A 65 -3.30 -9.18 -3.92
CA ILE A 65 -4.50 -10.03 -3.84
C ILE A 65 -4.07 -11.50 -3.80
N SER A 66 -4.75 -12.30 -2.97
CA SER A 66 -4.51 -13.75 -2.85
C SER A 66 -4.73 -14.49 -4.17
N GLY A 67 -3.86 -15.45 -4.47
CA GLY A 67 -4.08 -16.43 -5.54
C GLY A 67 -5.31 -17.32 -5.31
N HIS A 68 -5.83 -17.37 -4.08
CA HIS A 68 -7.05 -18.06 -3.68
C HIS A 68 -8.23 -17.10 -3.48
N PHE A 69 -8.19 -15.93 -4.11
CA PHE A 69 -9.29 -14.97 -4.04
C PHE A 69 -10.56 -15.56 -4.68
N ASP A 70 -11.73 -15.24 -4.12
CA ASP A 70 -13.00 -15.74 -4.60
C ASP A 70 -13.20 -15.50 -6.11
N GLU A 71 -13.58 -16.56 -6.86
CA GLU A 71 -13.70 -16.50 -8.32
C GLU A 71 -14.72 -15.46 -8.81
N LYS A 72 -15.86 -15.32 -8.08
CA LYS A 72 -16.89 -14.34 -8.43
C LYS A 72 -16.36 -12.93 -8.23
N LEU A 73 -15.69 -12.68 -7.10
CA LEU A 73 -15.05 -11.39 -6.81
C LEU A 73 -13.90 -11.11 -7.76
N SER A 74 -13.10 -12.12 -8.11
CA SER A 74 -12.03 -12.02 -9.09
C SER A 74 -12.54 -11.54 -10.46
N ARG A 75 -13.69 -12.06 -10.90
CA ARG A 75 -14.37 -11.58 -12.12
C ARG A 75 -14.93 -10.16 -11.96
N ILE A 76 -15.53 -9.86 -10.80
CA ILE A 76 -16.09 -8.53 -10.53
C ILE A 76 -14.99 -7.46 -10.53
N TYR A 77 -13.86 -7.75 -9.92
CA TYR A 77 -12.72 -6.83 -9.85
C TYR A 77 -11.74 -6.99 -11.03
N GLU A 78 -12.03 -7.84 -12.00
CA GLU A 78 -11.15 -8.09 -13.17
C GLU A 78 -9.70 -8.34 -12.72
N VAL A 79 -9.53 -9.19 -11.70
CA VAL A 79 -8.21 -9.46 -11.13
C VAL A 79 -7.33 -10.15 -12.17
N SER A 80 -6.14 -9.61 -12.40
CA SER A 80 -5.12 -10.15 -13.28
C SER A 80 -3.82 -10.32 -12.51
N SER A 81 -3.35 -11.55 -12.37
CA SER A 81 -2.07 -11.87 -11.74
C SER A 81 -0.95 -11.91 -12.78
N LEU A 82 0.26 -11.47 -12.42
CA LEU A 82 1.48 -11.62 -13.22
C LEU A 82 2.23 -12.93 -12.93
N GLY A 83 1.65 -13.82 -12.14
CA GLY A 83 2.21 -15.08 -11.69
C GLY A 83 1.88 -15.34 -10.22
N ASN A 84 2.63 -16.27 -9.59
CA ASN A 84 2.51 -16.46 -8.16
C ASN A 84 3.14 -15.28 -7.41
N ALA A 85 2.33 -14.49 -6.72
CA ALA A 85 2.78 -13.29 -6.03
C ALA A 85 3.84 -13.59 -4.96
N ALA A 86 3.72 -14.71 -4.25
CA ALA A 86 4.71 -15.10 -3.23
C ALA A 86 6.07 -15.45 -3.85
N SER A 87 6.09 -16.05 -5.06
CA SER A 87 7.31 -16.30 -5.81
C SER A 87 7.96 -14.99 -6.26
N LEU A 88 7.19 -14.11 -6.92
CA LEU A 88 7.69 -12.81 -7.40
C LEU A 88 8.26 -11.96 -6.25
N ILE A 89 7.59 -11.95 -5.10
CA ILE A 89 8.07 -11.25 -3.91
C ILE A 89 9.29 -11.94 -3.34
N GLY A 90 9.30 -13.29 -3.30
CA GLY A 90 10.42 -14.10 -2.81
C GLY A 90 11.72 -13.85 -3.59
N GLU A 91 11.63 -13.67 -4.91
CA GLU A 91 12.78 -13.34 -5.79
C GLU A 91 13.37 -11.95 -5.50
N ALA A 92 12.58 -11.05 -4.93
CA ALA A 92 13.04 -9.71 -4.53
C ALA A 92 13.70 -9.68 -3.16
N ILE A 93 13.57 -10.73 -2.35
CA ILE A 93 14.18 -10.88 -1.03
C ILE A 93 15.63 -11.36 -1.20
N GLU A 94 16.58 -10.69 -0.55
CA GLU A 94 17.97 -11.16 -0.53
C GLU A 94 18.08 -12.51 0.17
N PRO A 95 18.79 -13.49 -0.42
CA PRO A 95 18.94 -14.82 0.15
C PRO A 95 19.48 -14.79 1.59
N GLY A 96 18.85 -15.56 2.48
CA GLY A 96 19.26 -15.66 3.88
C GLY A 96 18.76 -14.51 4.77
N SER A 97 18.02 -13.54 4.22
CA SER A 97 17.46 -12.45 5.01
C SER A 97 16.36 -12.92 5.96
N GLU A 98 16.36 -12.36 7.17
CA GLU A 98 15.23 -12.45 8.08
C GLU A 98 14.06 -11.62 7.54
N THR A 99 12.94 -12.26 7.23
CA THR A 99 11.80 -11.63 6.56
C THR A 99 10.70 -11.21 7.53
N LEU A 100 10.22 -9.98 7.38
CA LEU A 100 9.09 -9.43 8.11
C LEU A 100 8.09 -8.80 7.13
N VAL A 101 6.85 -9.27 7.17
CA VAL A 101 5.77 -8.65 6.39
C VAL A 101 5.20 -7.47 7.16
N VAL A 102 4.95 -6.37 6.47
CA VAL A 102 4.34 -5.16 7.06
C VAL A 102 3.10 -4.81 6.24
N CYS A 103 1.93 -4.92 6.84
CA CYS A 103 0.70 -4.50 6.19
C CYS A 103 0.46 -3.00 6.43
N SER A 104 0.27 -2.23 5.36
CA SER A 104 -0.20 -0.85 5.48
C SER A 104 -1.58 -0.83 6.13
N HIS A 105 -2.43 -1.76 5.72
CA HIS A 105 -3.75 -2.08 6.28
C HIS A 105 -4.17 -3.49 5.81
N LEU A 106 -5.39 -3.94 6.16
CA LEU A 106 -5.82 -5.32 5.90
C LEU A 106 -6.90 -5.45 4.81
N HIS A 107 -7.02 -4.51 3.89
CA HIS A 107 -7.85 -4.72 2.71
C HIS A 107 -7.30 -5.85 1.84
N PHE A 108 -8.18 -6.49 1.07
CA PHE A 108 -7.89 -7.73 0.35
C PHE A 108 -6.75 -7.60 -0.67
N ASP A 109 -6.58 -6.43 -1.23
CA ASP A 109 -5.59 -6.08 -2.25
C ASP A 109 -4.22 -5.67 -1.67
N HIS A 110 -4.10 -5.59 -0.35
CA HIS A 110 -2.86 -5.32 0.38
C HIS A 110 -2.36 -6.52 1.18
N SER A 111 -3.27 -7.27 1.78
CA SER A 111 -2.90 -8.35 2.71
C SER A 111 -3.18 -9.76 2.17
N GLY A 112 -3.66 -9.89 0.93
CA GLY A 112 -4.17 -11.16 0.39
C GLY A 112 -3.18 -12.32 0.41
N ASN A 113 -1.90 -12.10 0.09
CA ASN A 113 -0.87 -13.14 0.12
C ASN A 113 -0.03 -13.16 1.41
N CYS A 114 -0.41 -12.38 2.42
CA CYS A 114 0.41 -12.21 3.62
C CYS A 114 0.73 -13.55 4.32
N ALA A 115 -0.27 -14.42 4.47
CA ALA A 115 -0.09 -15.73 5.10
C ALA A 115 0.79 -16.67 4.26
N GLU A 116 0.70 -16.61 2.92
CA GLU A 116 1.51 -17.41 2.03
C GLU A 116 2.98 -17.00 2.11
N ILE A 117 3.27 -15.70 2.07
CA ILE A 117 4.63 -15.18 2.21
C ILE A 117 5.22 -15.53 3.57
N VAL A 118 4.46 -15.35 4.66
CA VAL A 118 4.91 -15.72 6.01
C VAL A 118 5.26 -17.21 6.10
N ARG A 119 4.52 -18.08 5.41
CA ARG A 119 4.81 -19.53 5.41
C ARG A 119 5.95 -19.93 4.47
N SER A 120 6.10 -19.26 3.34
CA SER A 120 7.10 -19.61 2.31
C SER A 120 8.52 -19.19 2.66
N GLN A 121 8.68 -18.19 3.54
CA GLN A 121 10.00 -17.70 3.94
C GLN A 121 10.49 -18.40 5.20
N HIS A 122 11.57 -19.19 5.09
CA HIS A 122 12.13 -19.98 6.20
C HIS A 122 12.53 -19.16 7.42
N ALA A 123 12.98 -17.91 7.21
CA ALA A 123 13.35 -16.98 8.27
C ALA A 123 12.25 -15.94 8.57
N SER A 124 10.98 -16.28 8.29
CA SER A 124 9.89 -15.34 8.51
C SER A 124 9.59 -15.14 10.00
N ARG A 125 9.54 -13.87 10.40
CA ARG A 125 9.08 -13.46 11.74
C ARG A 125 7.57 -13.28 11.84
N GLY A 126 6.84 -13.34 10.73
CA GLY A 126 5.40 -13.10 10.67
C GLY A 126 5.04 -11.74 10.06
N ALA A 127 3.88 -11.23 10.40
CA ALA A 127 3.34 -9.98 9.86
C ALA A 127 3.06 -8.95 10.96
N ILE A 128 3.29 -7.68 10.63
CA ILE A 128 2.98 -6.55 11.51
C ILE A 128 1.81 -5.76 10.95
N VAL A 129 0.87 -5.39 11.84
CA VAL A 129 -0.28 -4.54 11.55
C VAL A 129 -0.63 -3.69 12.77
N GLN A 130 -1.30 -2.57 12.57
CA GLN A 130 -1.87 -1.80 13.68
C GLN A 130 -2.95 -2.62 14.43
N GLU A 131 -2.93 -2.58 15.75
CA GLU A 131 -3.90 -3.34 16.58
C GLU A 131 -5.34 -2.98 16.26
N ILE A 132 -5.62 -1.70 16.01
CA ILE A 132 -6.96 -1.22 15.66
C ILE A 132 -7.40 -1.77 14.30
N GLU A 133 -6.48 -1.92 13.33
CA GLU A 133 -6.75 -2.53 12.03
C GLU A 133 -7.10 -4.02 12.18
N TRP A 134 -6.29 -4.73 12.98
CA TRP A 134 -6.56 -6.13 13.29
C TRP A 134 -7.92 -6.34 13.94
N ARG A 135 -8.31 -5.44 14.85
CA ARG A 135 -9.63 -5.48 15.49
C ARG A 135 -10.75 -5.14 14.50
N ALA A 136 -10.55 -4.14 13.65
CA ALA A 136 -11.51 -3.73 12.63
C ALA A 136 -11.78 -4.87 11.63
N SER A 137 -10.76 -5.60 11.20
CA SER A 137 -10.92 -6.75 10.30
C SER A 137 -11.76 -7.90 10.88
N LYS A 138 -11.97 -7.91 12.20
CA LYS A 138 -12.81 -8.91 12.90
C LYS A 138 -14.22 -8.41 13.21
N LYS A 139 -14.48 -7.11 13.04
CA LYS A 139 -15.78 -6.49 13.33
C LYS A 139 -16.19 -5.60 12.16
N LEU A 140 -16.59 -6.24 11.07
CA LEU A 140 -17.00 -5.57 9.85
C LEU A 140 -18.41 -5.00 9.95
N ASN A 141 -18.67 -3.90 9.27
CA ASN A 141 -19.97 -3.29 9.08
C ASN A 141 -20.33 -3.24 7.59
N GLU A 142 -21.49 -2.68 7.27
CA GLU A 142 -22.02 -2.60 5.91
C GLU A 142 -21.11 -1.82 4.96
N PHE A 143 -20.36 -0.84 5.46
CA PHE A 143 -19.45 -0.03 4.67
C PHE A 143 -18.10 -0.74 4.43
N THR A 144 -17.57 -1.41 5.46
CA THR A 144 -16.19 -1.95 5.42
C THR A 144 -16.10 -3.40 4.93
N ARG A 145 -17.18 -4.19 5.04
CA ARG A 145 -17.16 -5.64 4.72
C ARG A 145 -16.68 -5.97 3.32
N GLY A 146 -16.90 -5.10 2.33
CA GLY A 146 -16.47 -5.32 0.95
C GLY A 146 -14.95 -5.21 0.76
N SER A 147 -14.26 -4.51 1.64
CA SER A 147 -12.81 -4.31 1.57
C SER A 147 -12.01 -5.41 2.30
N TYR A 148 -12.62 -6.07 3.31
CA TYR A 148 -12.00 -7.16 4.09
C TYR A 148 -12.56 -8.53 3.67
N VAL A 149 -12.42 -8.87 2.39
CA VAL A 149 -13.07 -10.08 1.81
C VAL A 149 -12.49 -11.39 2.34
N THR A 150 -11.23 -11.39 2.74
CA THR A 150 -10.61 -12.53 3.41
C THR A 150 -10.22 -12.15 4.83
N GLU A 151 -10.67 -12.93 5.81
CA GLU A 151 -10.29 -12.70 7.19
C GLU A 151 -8.76 -12.58 7.33
N SER A 152 -8.25 -11.35 7.37
CA SER A 152 -6.85 -11.03 7.68
C SER A 152 -5.82 -11.71 6.76
N GLY A 153 -6.12 -11.88 5.45
CA GLY A 153 -5.21 -12.52 4.50
C GLY A 153 -4.84 -13.97 4.88
N GLY A 154 -5.71 -14.67 5.62
CA GLY A 154 -5.45 -16.03 6.11
C GLY A 154 -4.42 -16.10 7.26
N LEU A 155 -4.06 -14.97 7.85
CA LEU A 155 -3.12 -14.91 8.97
C LEU A 155 -3.72 -15.46 10.26
N SER A 156 -2.99 -16.32 10.94
CA SER A 156 -3.31 -16.76 12.30
C SER A 156 -2.87 -15.71 13.33
N ARG A 157 -3.51 -15.67 14.49
CA ARG A 157 -3.09 -14.78 15.58
C ARG A 157 -1.63 -15.03 16.02
N ARG A 158 -1.09 -16.23 15.81
CA ARG A 158 0.28 -16.58 16.15
C ARG A 158 1.32 -15.97 15.20
N SER A 159 0.91 -15.66 13.98
CA SER A 159 1.77 -15.09 12.94
C SER A 159 1.67 -13.57 12.85
N ILE A 160 0.87 -12.94 13.72
CA ILE A 160 0.64 -11.49 13.70
C ILE A 160 1.23 -10.83 14.94
N PHE A 161 2.01 -9.79 14.72
CA PHE A 161 2.45 -8.82 15.70
C PHE A 161 1.66 -7.52 15.55
N THR A 162 1.00 -7.10 16.60
CA THR A 162 0.26 -5.84 16.56
C THR A 162 1.06 -4.71 17.21
N VAL A 163 1.00 -3.54 16.59
CA VAL A 163 1.58 -2.29 17.09
C VAL A 163 0.50 -1.25 17.35
N ARG A 164 0.81 -0.21 18.11
CA ARG A 164 -0.12 0.87 18.42
C ARG A 164 0.48 2.23 18.08
N GLY A 165 -0.24 3.01 17.28
CA GLY A 165 0.16 4.34 16.89
C GLY A 165 1.46 4.37 16.07
N THR A 166 2.07 5.53 15.98
CA THR A 166 3.35 5.69 15.30
C THR A 166 4.48 5.07 16.12
N THR A 167 5.21 4.10 15.56
CA THR A 167 6.25 3.35 16.25
C THR A 167 7.41 2.96 15.33
N ARG A 168 8.50 2.47 15.90
CA ARG A 168 9.65 1.91 15.16
C ARG A 168 9.71 0.41 15.33
N VAL A 169 9.99 -0.28 14.20
CA VAL A 169 10.19 -1.73 14.17
C VAL A 169 11.42 -2.00 13.31
N GLY A 170 12.50 -2.43 13.94
CA GLY A 170 13.79 -2.53 13.25
C GLY A 170 14.19 -1.20 12.62
N ASP A 171 14.44 -1.23 11.31
CA ASP A 171 14.87 -0.06 10.54
C ASP A 171 13.69 0.80 10.04
N LEU A 172 12.45 0.31 10.22
CA LEU A 172 11.26 0.98 9.76
C LEU A 172 10.67 1.91 10.82
N SER A 173 10.06 3.00 10.35
CA SER A 173 9.09 3.78 11.11
C SER A 173 7.69 3.53 10.56
N LEU A 174 6.82 2.96 11.36
CA LEU A 174 5.41 2.74 11.05
C LEU A 174 4.63 3.96 11.51
N ILE A 175 4.15 4.75 10.57
CA ILE A 175 3.47 6.02 10.83
C ILE A 175 1.98 5.76 10.81
N PHE A 176 1.35 5.73 11.97
CA PHE A 176 -0.10 5.60 12.06
C PHE A 176 -0.80 6.79 11.40
N THR A 177 -1.72 6.53 10.49
CA THR A 177 -2.47 7.57 9.78
C THR A 177 -3.97 7.48 10.01
N GLY A 178 -4.53 6.28 10.10
CA GLY A 178 -5.97 6.11 9.99
C GLY A 178 -6.48 6.64 8.66
N GLY A 179 -7.71 7.11 8.64
CA GLY A 179 -8.33 7.80 7.50
C GLY A 179 -8.90 6.84 6.47
N HIS A 180 -8.06 6.19 5.69
CA HIS A 180 -8.48 5.20 4.69
C HIS A 180 -9.13 3.96 5.35
N SER A 181 -8.46 3.37 6.29
CA SER A 181 -9.00 2.34 7.19
C SER A 181 -8.74 2.73 8.65
N PRO A 182 -9.40 2.11 9.64
CA PRO A 182 -9.21 2.48 11.03
C PRO A 182 -7.77 2.42 11.53
N GLY A 183 -6.99 1.49 10.97
CA GLY A 183 -5.61 1.27 11.36
C GLY A 183 -4.60 1.45 10.23
N HIS A 184 -4.94 2.16 9.18
CA HIS A 184 -3.99 2.43 8.09
C HIS A 184 -2.69 3.07 8.60
N GLN A 185 -1.56 2.64 8.03
CA GLN A 185 -0.23 3.19 8.35
C GLN A 185 0.61 3.36 7.09
N VAL A 186 1.44 4.37 7.09
CA VAL A 186 2.50 4.61 6.11
C VAL A 186 3.80 4.03 6.65
N VAL A 187 4.58 3.38 5.79
CA VAL A 187 5.88 2.82 6.16
C VAL A 187 6.99 3.72 5.66
N ALA A 188 7.87 4.16 6.58
CA ALA A 188 9.04 4.94 6.25
C ALA A 188 10.32 4.16 6.55
N PHE A 189 11.27 4.20 5.61
CA PHE A 189 12.60 3.65 5.74
C PHE A 189 13.64 4.72 5.39
N ARG A 190 14.75 4.76 6.13
CA ARG A 190 15.84 5.73 5.91
C ARG A 190 17.16 5.04 5.64
N PRO A 191 17.51 4.77 4.36
CA PRO A 191 18.85 4.29 3.99
C PRO A 191 19.82 5.48 3.96
N GLY A 192 20.71 5.57 4.95
CA GLY A 192 21.76 6.64 4.95
C GLY A 192 21.17 8.05 4.76
N HIS A 193 21.42 8.66 3.60
CA HIS A 193 20.99 10.03 3.26
C HIS A 193 19.73 10.07 2.39
N GLY A 194 18.62 9.56 2.88
CA GLY A 194 17.35 9.60 2.14
C GLY A 194 16.22 9.05 2.97
N GLU A 195 15.03 9.14 2.43
CA GLU A 195 13.83 8.52 3.01
C GLU A 195 12.97 7.92 1.91
N ILE A 196 12.47 6.71 2.15
CA ILE A 196 11.43 6.06 1.36
C ILE A 196 10.14 6.11 2.16
N LEU A 197 9.04 6.48 1.52
CA LEU A 197 7.69 6.46 2.08
C LEU A 197 6.80 5.56 1.22
N TYR A 198 6.39 4.42 1.74
CA TYR A 198 5.31 3.64 1.16
C TYR A 198 4.00 4.17 1.69
N LEU A 199 3.19 4.77 0.81
CA LEU A 199 2.06 5.62 1.21
C LEU A 199 0.77 4.84 1.44
N GLY A 200 0.69 3.60 0.93
CA GLY A 200 -0.53 2.81 0.95
C GLY A 200 -1.70 3.58 0.34
N ASP A 201 -2.91 3.26 0.80
CA ASP A 201 -4.12 3.85 0.24
C ASP A 201 -4.47 5.24 0.77
N LEU A 202 -3.61 5.81 1.62
CA LEU A 202 -3.72 7.22 1.92
C LEU A 202 -3.42 8.09 0.67
N MET A 203 -2.51 7.64 -0.19
CA MET A 203 -2.21 8.22 -1.51
C MET A 203 -1.89 7.09 -2.50
N PRO A 204 -2.93 6.41 -3.03
CA PRO A 204 -2.74 5.18 -3.82
C PRO A 204 -2.09 5.45 -5.19
N SER A 205 -2.16 6.66 -5.72
CA SER A 205 -1.45 7.09 -6.93
C SER A 205 -0.97 8.52 -6.82
N ARG A 206 -0.08 8.94 -7.73
CA ARG A 206 0.37 10.34 -7.86
C ARG A 206 -0.78 11.33 -8.05
N PHE A 207 -1.89 10.91 -8.68
CA PHE A 207 -3.10 11.73 -8.80
C PHE A 207 -3.65 12.12 -7.43
N HIS A 208 -3.60 11.18 -6.47
CA HIS A 208 -4.05 11.39 -5.10
C HIS A 208 -3.06 12.20 -4.24
N ALA A 209 -1.97 12.71 -4.77
CA ALA A 209 -1.06 13.57 -4.02
C ALA A 209 -1.73 14.88 -3.57
N LYS A 210 -2.72 15.41 -4.31
CA LYS A 210 -3.48 16.57 -3.85
C LYS A 210 -4.28 16.24 -2.59
N PRO A 211 -4.21 17.04 -1.50
CA PRO A 211 -4.80 16.69 -0.21
C PRO A 211 -6.29 16.33 -0.28
N ALA A 212 -7.09 17.07 -1.06
CA ALA A 212 -8.53 16.83 -1.19
C ALA A 212 -8.91 15.65 -2.12
N TYR A 213 -7.95 15.05 -2.84
CA TYR A 213 -8.21 13.93 -3.73
C TYR A 213 -8.09 12.63 -2.92
N ILE A 214 -9.18 12.23 -2.31
CA ILE A 214 -9.33 11.02 -1.50
C ILE A 214 -10.24 10.02 -2.20
N THR A 215 -10.15 8.76 -1.81
CA THR A 215 -11.06 7.72 -2.32
C THR A 215 -12.43 7.79 -1.64
N ALA A 216 -13.48 7.27 -2.28
CA ALA A 216 -14.80 7.23 -1.68
C ALA A 216 -14.92 6.15 -0.57
N ILE A 217 -13.94 5.25 -0.50
CA ILE A 217 -13.90 4.17 0.48
C ILE A 217 -13.13 4.54 1.75
N ASP A 218 -12.61 5.76 1.86
CA ASP A 218 -11.98 6.27 3.08
C ASP A 218 -13.00 6.34 4.23
N VAL A 219 -12.72 5.65 5.33
CA VAL A 219 -13.66 5.60 6.48
C VAL A 219 -13.70 6.91 7.26
N GLU A 220 -12.61 7.68 7.25
CA GLU A 220 -12.49 8.98 7.92
C GLU A 220 -11.86 10.02 6.98
N PRO A 221 -12.60 10.52 5.97
CA PRO A 221 -12.05 11.34 4.88
C PRO A 221 -11.32 12.60 5.36
N LEU A 222 -11.78 13.25 6.41
CA LEU A 222 -11.11 14.44 6.96
C LEU A 222 -9.79 14.11 7.66
N VAL A 223 -9.68 12.91 8.24
CA VAL A 223 -8.41 12.40 8.79
C VAL A 223 -7.44 12.14 7.64
N SER A 224 -7.88 11.51 6.55
CA SER A 224 -7.07 11.31 5.34
C SER A 224 -6.52 12.63 4.81
N VAL A 225 -7.34 13.66 4.63
CA VAL A 225 -6.89 14.99 4.17
C VAL A 225 -5.82 15.58 5.09
N LYS A 226 -6.04 15.52 6.42
CA LYS A 226 -5.07 16.00 7.42
C LYS A 226 -3.74 15.25 7.33
N MET A 227 -3.79 13.94 7.30
CA MET A 227 -2.58 13.10 7.28
C MET A 227 -1.82 13.23 5.97
N LYS A 228 -2.50 13.36 4.84
CA LYS A 228 -1.88 13.65 3.55
C LYS A 228 -1.07 14.94 3.59
N ARG A 229 -1.63 16.04 4.11
CA ARG A 229 -0.88 17.31 4.25
C ARG A 229 0.38 17.15 5.10
N LEU A 230 0.30 16.42 6.22
CA LEU A 230 1.45 16.16 7.08
C LEU A 230 2.54 15.36 6.36
N LEU A 231 2.15 14.31 5.63
CA LEU A 231 3.08 13.46 4.89
C LEU A 231 3.68 14.16 3.67
N LEU A 232 2.91 14.98 2.96
CA LEU A 232 3.42 15.79 1.85
C LEU A 232 4.48 16.80 2.35
N LYS A 233 4.21 17.49 3.46
CA LYS A 233 5.21 18.38 4.10
C LYS A 233 6.47 17.62 4.49
N ARG A 234 6.31 16.39 5.05
CA ARG A 234 7.46 15.52 5.39
C ARG A 234 8.23 15.11 4.14
N ALA A 235 7.54 14.64 3.11
CA ALA A 235 8.14 14.17 1.87
C ALA A 235 8.96 15.28 1.18
N ILE A 236 8.39 16.48 1.09
CA ILE A 236 9.08 17.66 0.52
C ILE A 236 10.32 18.02 1.35
N ARG A 237 10.16 18.15 2.68
CA ARG A 237 11.26 18.53 3.58
C ARG A 237 12.42 17.54 3.56
N ASN A 238 12.12 16.24 3.51
CA ASN A 238 13.13 15.18 3.59
C ASN A 238 13.62 14.75 2.19
N GLY A 239 13.03 15.24 1.10
CA GLY A 239 13.29 14.72 -0.24
C GLY A 239 12.96 13.24 -0.37
N SER A 240 11.85 12.81 0.22
CA SER A 240 11.48 11.38 0.30
C SER A 240 11.06 10.84 -1.05
N LEU A 241 11.53 9.62 -1.39
CA LEU A 241 10.96 8.82 -2.46
C LEU A 241 9.62 8.25 -2.00
N CYS A 242 8.55 8.66 -2.64
CA CYS A 242 7.19 8.20 -2.35
C CYS A 242 6.83 7.03 -3.27
N ILE A 243 6.24 5.96 -2.72
CA ILE A 243 5.76 4.80 -3.45
C ILE A 243 4.23 4.83 -3.43
N PHE A 244 3.65 4.73 -4.64
CA PHE A 244 2.22 4.75 -4.95
C PHE A 244 1.80 3.34 -5.40
N ASN A 245 1.19 2.58 -4.52
CA ASN A 245 0.92 1.15 -4.71
C ASN A 245 -0.04 0.82 -5.87
N HIS A 246 -0.90 1.74 -6.25
CA HIS A 246 -1.89 1.56 -7.33
C HIS A 246 -1.62 2.38 -8.59
N ASP A 247 -0.49 3.07 -8.67
CA ASP A 247 -0.10 3.80 -9.88
C ASP A 247 0.64 2.86 -10.85
N ASP A 248 -0.04 2.44 -11.90
CA ASP A 248 0.49 1.46 -12.85
C ASP A 248 1.65 2.00 -13.70
N ALA A 249 1.55 3.27 -14.08
CA ALA A 249 2.51 3.91 -14.97
C ALA A 249 3.73 4.46 -14.23
N ASN A 250 3.56 4.91 -12.98
CA ASN A 250 4.62 5.59 -12.23
C ASN A 250 4.50 5.27 -10.73
N PRO A 251 4.93 4.07 -10.31
CA PRO A 251 4.76 3.62 -8.93
C PRO A 251 5.65 4.36 -7.92
N ALA A 252 6.61 5.18 -8.37
CA ALA A 252 7.44 5.95 -7.46
C ALA A 252 7.81 7.34 -8.00
N GLY A 253 8.01 8.29 -7.07
CA GLY A 253 8.40 9.65 -7.41
C GLY A 253 8.66 10.52 -6.18
N PHE A 254 9.28 11.66 -6.42
CA PHE A 254 9.53 12.67 -5.39
C PHE A 254 8.42 13.72 -5.39
N VAL A 255 7.97 14.10 -4.20
CA VAL A 255 7.03 15.21 -4.03
C VAL A 255 7.81 16.52 -4.00
N ARG A 256 7.41 17.46 -4.86
CA ARG A 256 8.02 18.79 -4.97
C ARG A 256 6.98 19.90 -4.81
N GLY A 257 7.44 21.10 -4.57
CA GLY A 257 6.62 22.31 -4.51
C GLY A 257 5.86 22.49 -3.21
N ASP A 258 4.65 23.01 -3.31
CA ASP A 258 3.79 23.30 -2.16
C ASP A 258 2.94 22.07 -1.77
N PRO A 259 2.80 21.76 -0.48
CA PRO A 259 1.97 20.62 -0.03
C PRO A 259 0.49 20.67 -0.43
N ASP A 260 -0.07 21.85 -0.67
CA ASP A 260 -1.44 22.02 -1.15
C ASP A 260 -1.55 21.95 -2.68
N ARG A 261 -0.41 22.09 -3.38
CA ARG A 261 -0.28 21.99 -4.85
C ARG A 261 0.95 21.17 -5.24
N PRO A 262 1.06 19.93 -4.77
CA PRO A 262 2.25 19.12 -5.01
C PRO A 262 2.43 18.78 -6.49
N VAL A 263 3.67 18.71 -6.91
CA VAL A 263 4.10 18.17 -8.20
C VAL A 263 4.83 16.86 -7.93
N ILE A 264 4.55 15.80 -8.68
CA ILE A 264 5.26 14.53 -8.58
C ILE A 264 6.28 14.44 -9.71
N GLU A 265 7.55 14.40 -9.32
CA GLU A 265 8.68 14.10 -10.19
C GLU A 265 8.87 12.58 -10.19
N THR A 266 8.40 11.92 -11.25
CA THR A 266 8.44 10.46 -11.37
C THR A 266 9.86 9.96 -11.65
N VAL A 267 10.23 8.81 -11.10
CA VAL A 267 11.58 8.21 -11.26
C VAL A 267 11.54 6.76 -11.73
N ILE A 268 10.39 6.11 -11.68
CA ILE A 268 10.13 4.74 -12.14
C ILE A 268 8.74 4.73 -12.76
#